data_1d435ff577acb754cbe4bb38c17b7004
#
_entry.id   1d435ff577acb754cbe4bb38c17b7004
#
_cell.length_a   1.000
_cell.length_b   1.000
_cell.length_c   1.000
_cell.angle_alpha   90.00
_cell.angle_beta   90.00
_cell.angle_gamma   90.00
#
_symmetry.space_group_name_H-M   'P 1'
#
loop_
_entity.id
_entity.type
_entity.pdbx_description
1 polymer ?
#
loop_
_entity_poly.entity_id
_entity_poly.type
_entity_poly.pdbx_seq_one_letter_code
_entity_poly.pdbx_strand_id
1 'polypeptide(L)'
;MSRKTNRAMLFMGCLLATASGCATMYYDAMETVGIHKRDILSDRIESARDSQHAAKEQFNSALERFQAELNFEGGDLQQTYKRLNHEFERSQDRAAVVSDRIDLVEEVADALFDEWQQEIDLYASAKLKRLSSQQLKRTQRRYTDLLRAMRVAEYRMQPVLNTFQDQVLFLKHNLNAQAIASLRNEFASIENDIASLIRDMEASIAKADAFISELATDNTA
;
A
#
# COMPACT_ATOMS: atom_id res chain seq x y z
N MET A 1 64.13 -18.88 10.04
CA MET A 1 63.99 -17.49 9.60
C MET A 1 63.29 -17.51 8.26
N SER A 2 62.01 -17.24 8.21
CA SER A 2 61.32 -16.79 6.97
C SER A 2 59.96 -16.20 7.33
N ARG A 3 59.83 -14.91 7.13
CA ARG A 3 58.61 -14.13 7.21
C ARG A 3 57.65 -14.53 6.08
N LYS A 4 56.49 -15.12 6.37
CA LYS A 4 55.35 -15.15 5.44
C LYS A 4 54.33 -14.12 5.90
N THR A 5 54.33 -13.04 5.16
CA THR A 5 53.46 -11.90 5.25
C THR A 5 52.00 -12.26 4.97
N ASN A 6 51.10 -11.86 5.88
CA ASN A 6 49.66 -11.79 5.72
C ASN A 6 49.28 -10.90 4.52
N ARG A 7 48.70 -11.48 3.47
CA ARG A 7 48.04 -10.81 2.35
C ARG A 7 46.69 -11.47 2.05
N ALA A 8 45.80 -11.44 3.01
CA ALA A 8 44.45 -11.94 2.82
C ALA A 8 43.47 -11.22 3.76
N MET A 9 43.41 -9.87 3.68
CA MET A 9 42.36 -9.11 4.39
C MET A 9 42.22 -7.74 3.73
N LEU A 10 41.74 -7.72 2.48
CA LEU A 10 41.29 -6.47 1.81
C LEU A 10 40.40 -6.74 0.60
N PHE A 11 39.36 -7.58 0.73
CA PHE A 11 38.32 -7.70 -0.31
C PHE A 11 36.99 -8.12 0.35
N MET A 12 36.48 -7.32 1.28
CA MET A 12 35.10 -7.48 1.74
C MET A 12 34.57 -6.13 2.23
N GLY A 13 34.38 -5.21 1.32
CA GLY A 13 33.89 -3.87 1.66
C GLY A 13 33.40 -3.09 0.46
N CYS A 14 32.68 -3.73 -0.50
CA CYS A 14 32.10 -2.99 -1.62
C CYS A 14 30.98 -3.77 -2.29
N LEU A 15 29.90 -4.11 -1.57
CA LEU A 15 28.70 -4.73 -2.18
C LEU A 15 27.41 -4.35 -1.43
N LEU A 16 27.20 -3.06 -1.15
CA LEU A 16 25.97 -2.58 -0.52
C LEU A 16 25.54 -1.20 -1.05
N ALA A 17 25.76 -0.90 -2.33
CA ALA A 17 25.37 0.38 -2.92
C ALA A 17 24.85 0.24 -4.37
N THR A 18 23.92 -0.69 -4.64
CA THR A 18 23.41 -0.90 -6.01
C THR A 18 21.89 -0.99 -6.14
N ALA A 19 21.10 -0.76 -5.09
CA ALA A 19 19.64 -0.85 -5.20
C ALA A 19 18.98 0.45 -5.73
N SER A 20 19.60 1.62 -5.51
CA SER A 20 19.00 2.91 -5.93
C SER A 20 19.20 3.23 -7.41
N GLY A 21 20.12 2.58 -8.12
CA GLY A 21 20.41 2.87 -9.51
C GLY A 21 19.43 2.27 -10.54
N CYS A 22 18.67 1.24 -10.17
CA CYS A 22 17.80 0.55 -11.14
C CYS A 22 16.51 1.31 -11.42
N ALA A 23 15.94 1.99 -10.42
CA ALA A 23 14.70 2.75 -10.57
C ALA A 23 14.90 3.98 -11.49
N THR A 24 15.96 4.76 -11.27
CA THR A 24 16.28 5.92 -12.09
C THR A 24 16.49 5.53 -13.55
N MET A 25 17.24 4.46 -13.80
CA MET A 25 17.48 3.95 -15.17
C MET A 25 16.18 3.50 -15.85
N TYR A 26 15.23 2.94 -15.12
CA TYR A 26 13.92 2.56 -15.65
C TYR A 26 13.11 3.79 -16.08
N TYR A 27 13.04 4.83 -15.26
CA TYR A 27 12.29 6.05 -15.56
C TYR A 27 12.90 6.83 -16.72
N ASP A 28 14.22 6.93 -16.78
CA ASP A 28 14.93 7.56 -17.90
C ASP A 28 14.69 6.82 -19.24
N ALA A 29 14.60 5.48 -19.19
CA ALA A 29 14.27 4.69 -20.37
C ALA A 29 12.82 4.93 -20.83
N MET A 30 11.87 5.09 -19.91
CA MET A 30 10.46 5.38 -20.22
C MET A 30 10.30 6.76 -20.85
N GLU A 31 11.04 7.76 -20.38
CA GLU A 31 11.05 9.11 -20.99
C GLU A 31 11.59 9.11 -22.42
N THR A 32 12.57 8.27 -22.73
CA THR A 32 13.09 8.14 -24.11
C THR A 32 12.01 7.69 -25.10
N VAL A 33 10.98 6.99 -24.63
CA VAL A 33 9.83 6.55 -25.45
C VAL A 33 8.59 7.47 -25.28
N GLY A 34 8.75 8.62 -24.62
CA GLY A 34 7.72 9.64 -24.48
C GLY A 34 6.73 9.43 -23.33
N ILE A 35 7.05 8.55 -22.37
CA ILE A 35 6.24 8.34 -21.15
C ILE A 35 6.87 9.15 -20.02
N HIS A 36 6.17 10.16 -19.55
CA HIS A 36 6.67 11.05 -18.50
C HIS A 36 6.43 10.48 -17.10
N LYS A 37 7.30 10.78 -16.15
CA LYS A 37 7.15 10.37 -14.73
C LYS A 37 5.82 10.79 -14.13
N ARG A 38 5.23 11.90 -14.58
CA ARG A 38 3.89 12.34 -14.18
C ARG A 38 2.80 11.35 -14.58
N ASP A 39 2.87 10.80 -15.78
CA ASP A 39 1.90 9.81 -16.28
C ASP A 39 2.05 8.50 -15.50
N ILE A 40 3.31 8.08 -15.27
CA ILE A 40 3.62 6.91 -14.46
C ILE A 40 3.08 7.09 -13.02
N LEU A 41 3.24 8.28 -12.42
CA LEU A 41 2.69 8.57 -11.09
C LEU A 41 1.16 8.45 -11.07
N SER A 42 0.48 8.98 -12.08
CA SER A 42 -0.97 8.86 -12.22
C SER A 42 -1.41 7.39 -12.27
N ASP A 43 -0.76 6.58 -13.10
CA ASP A 43 -1.05 5.14 -13.26
C ASP A 43 -0.77 4.36 -11.97
N ARG A 44 0.29 4.71 -11.23
CA ARG A 44 0.60 4.08 -9.94
C ARG A 44 -0.43 4.42 -8.87
N ILE A 45 -0.87 5.67 -8.81
CA ILE A 45 -1.93 6.11 -7.89
C ILE A 45 -3.25 5.41 -8.24
N GLU A 46 -3.59 5.28 -9.51
CA GLU A 46 -4.75 4.52 -9.97
C GLU A 46 -4.68 3.06 -9.54
N SER A 47 -3.54 2.40 -9.76
CA SER A 47 -3.31 1.01 -9.33
C SER A 47 -3.42 0.85 -7.80
N ALA A 48 -2.91 1.80 -7.02
CA ALA A 48 -3.02 1.79 -5.55
C ALA A 48 -4.48 1.99 -5.10
N ARG A 49 -5.21 2.93 -5.71
CA ARG A 49 -6.65 3.14 -5.49
C ARG A 49 -7.45 1.86 -5.76
N ASP A 50 -7.22 1.22 -6.90
CA ASP A 50 -7.94 0.01 -7.30
C ASP A 50 -7.63 -1.17 -6.37
N SER A 51 -6.37 -1.28 -5.90
CA SER A 51 -6.00 -2.27 -4.88
C SER A 51 -6.70 -2.04 -3.56
N GLN A 52 -6.88 -0.77 -3.13
CA GLN A 52 -7.65 -0.42 -1.93
C GLN A 52 -9.14 -0.74 -2.10
N HIS A 53 -9.73 -0.53 -3.29
CA HIS A 53 -11.09 -0.96 -3.59
C HIS A 53 -11.24 -2.48 -3.43
N ALA A 54 -10.34 -3.25 -4.05
CA ALA A 54 -10.37 -4.71 -3.96
C ALA A 54 -10.15 -5.22 -2.53
N ALA A 55 -9.30 -4.55 -1.74
CA ALA A 55 -9.12 -4.88 -0.32
C ALA A 55 -10.38 -4.55 0.49
N LYS A 56 -11.00 -3.39 0.28
CA LYS A 56 -12.27 -3.01 0.93
C LYS A 56 -13.36 -4.06 0.70
N GLU A 57 -13.54 -4.49 -0.54
CA GLU A 57 -14.51 -5.54 -0.89
C GLU A 57 -14.17 -6.87 -0.22
N GLN A 58 -12.89 -7.25 -0.16
CA GLN A 58 -12.46 -8.47 0.50
C GLN A 58 -12.72 -8.43 2.01
N PHE A 59 -12.43 -7.32 2.70
CA PHE A 59 -12.69 -7.20 4.13
C PHE A 59 -14.20 -7.25 4.44
N ASN A 60 -15.05 -6.63 3.61
CA ASN A 60 -16.50 -6.77 3.71
C ASN A 60 -16.96 -8.22 3.51
N SER A 61 -16.51 -8.88 2.45
CA SER A 61 -16.84 -10.28 2.16
C SER A 61 -16.40 -11.21 3.30
N ALA A 62 -15.21 -10.97 3.87
CA ALA A 62 -14.72 -11.74 5.00
C ALA A 62 -15.60 -11.55 6.25
N LEU A 63 -16.05 -10.32 6.53
CA LEU A 63 -16.97 -10.03 7.63
C LEU A 63 -18.32 -10.73 7.45
N GLU A 64 -18.92 -10.63 6.26
CA GLU A 64 -20.19 -11.29 5.93
C GLU A 64 -20.07 -12.82 6.08
N ARG A 65 -18.97 -13.40 5.60
CA ARG A 65 -18.72 -14.83 5.75
C ARG A 65 -18.55 -15.21 7.21
N PHE A 66 -17.81 -14.43 7.98
CA PHE A 66 -17.63 -14.65 9.40
C PHE A 66 -18.98 -14.63 10.12
N GLN A 67 -19.83 -13.64 9.86
CA GLN A 67 -21.17 -13.54 10.43
C GLN A 67 -22.05 -14.74 10.05
N ALA A 68 -22.04 -15.17 8.79
CA ALA A 68 -22.80 -16.32 8.32
C ALA A 68 -22.40 -17.62 9.05
N GLU A 69 -21.10 -17.86 9.21
CA GLU A 69 -20.60 -19.05 9.93
C GLU A 69 -20.94 -19.03 11.41
N LEU A 70 -20.95 -17.86 12.06
CA LEU A 70 -21.34 -17.74 13.47
C LEU A 70 -22.83 -17.95 13.71
N ASN A 71 -23.68 -17.60 12.75
CA ASN A 71 -25.14 -17.73 12.84
C ASN A 71 -25.66 -19.12 12.44
N PHE A 72 -24.80 -19.96 11.89
CA PHE A 72 -25.18 -21.30 11.47
C PHE A 72 -25.22 -22.27 12.68
N GLU A 73 -26.40 -22.79 13.00
CA GLU A 73 -26.60 -23.76 14.04
C GLU A 73 -26.51 -25.19 13.47
N GLY A 74 -25.34 -25.76 13.54
CA GLY A 74 -25.03 -27.11 13.07
C GLY A 74 -24.03 -27.10 11.93
N GLY A 75 -23.29 -28.17 11.75
CA GLY A 75 -22.33 -28.33 10.68
C GLY A 75 -20.95 -28.80 11.13
N ASP A 76 -20.10 -29.10 10.16
CA ASP A 76 -18.73 -29.50 10.37
C ASP A 76 -17.87 -28.27 10.70
N LEU A 77 -17.51 -28.09 11.98
CA LEU A 77 -16.68 -27.00 12.46
C LEU A 77 -15.30 -26.99 11.81
N GLN A 78 -14.82 -28.14 11.33
CA GLN A 78 -13.58 -28.17 10.54
C GLN A 78 -13.77 -27.48 9.18
N GLN A 79 -14.94 -27.59 8.58
CA GLN A 79 -15.28 -26.88 7.35
C GLN A 79 -15.43 -25.38 7.59
N THR A 80 -16.06 -24.97 8.69
CA THR A 80 -16.15 -23.57 9.12
C THR A 80 -14.75 -22.96 9.29
N TYR A 81 -13.87 -23.67 10.01
CA TYR A 81 -12.46 -23.24 10.13
C TYR A 81 -11.80 -23.03 8.76
N LYS A 82 -11.93 -24.01 7.85
CA LYS A 82 -11.31 -23.90 6.50
C LYS A 82 -11.81 -22.70 5.72
N ARG A 83 -13.13 -22.41 5.77
CA ARG A 83 -13.70 -21.26 5.07
C ARG A 83 -13.21 -19.95 5.66
N LEU A 84 -13.22 -19.81 7.00
CA LEU A 84 -12.73 -18.59 7.66
C LEU A 84 -11.23 -18.38 7.47
N ASN A 85 -10.42 -19.45 7.52
CA ASN A 85 -8.99 -19.39 7.24
C ASN A 85 -8.73 -18.92 5.79
N HIS A 86 -9.51 -19.40 4.83
CA HIS A 86 -9.39 -18.96 3.44
C HIS A 86 -9.71 -17.46 3.27
N GLU A 87 -10.75 -16.95 3.96
CA GLU A 87 -11.06 -15.51 3.93
C GLU A 87 -9.96 -14.67 4.61
N PHE A 88 -9.36 -15.17 5.69
CA PHE A 88 -8.20 -14.53 6.32
C PHE A 88 -7.00 -14.45 5.34
N GLU A 89 -6.61 -15.57 4.72
CA GLU A 89 -5.50 -15.61 3.76
C GLU A 89 -5.74 -14.63 2.61
N ARG A 90 -6.93 -14.62 2.02
CA ARG A 90 -7.29 -13.67 0.96
C ARG A 90 -7.21 -12.22 1.42
N SER A 91 -7.63 -11.91 2.64
CA SER A 91 -7.54 -10.57 3.20
C SER A 91 -6.08 -10.15 3.42
N GLN A 92 -5.24 -11.08 3.86
CA GLN A 92 -3.80 -10.86 4.00
C GLN A 92 -3.12 -10.58 2.65
N ASP A 93 -3.44 -11.37 1.62
CA ASP A 93 -2.92 -11.17 0.26
C ASP A 93 -3.34 -9.80 -0.31
N ARG A 94 -4.59 -9.39 -0.08
CA ARG A 94 -5.06 -8.07 -0.53
C ARG A 94 -4.36 -6.92 0.19
N ALA A 95 -4.12 -7.07 1.49
CA ALA A 95 -3.38 -6.07 2.26
C ALA A 95 -1.92 -5.93 1.79
N ALA A 96 -1.26 -7.04 1.49
CA ALA A 96 0.09 -7.04 0.93
C ALA A 96 0.15 -6.30 -0.42
N VAL A 97 -0.81 -6.58 -1.32
CA VAL A 97 -0.89 -5.87 -2.62
C VAL A 97 -1.09 -4.36 -2.43
N VAL A 98 -1.91 -3.94 -1.46
CA VAL A 98 -2.08 -2.50 -1.17
C VAL A 98 -0.76 -1.87 -0.74
N SER A 99 -0.02 -2.51 0.17
CA SER A 99 1.29 -2.03 0.64
C SER A 99 2.27 -1.86 -0.53
N ASP A 100 2.44 -2.91 -1.34
CA ASP A 100 3.33 -2.88 -2.51
C ASP A 100 2.97 -1.76 -3.51
N ARG A 101 1.67 -1.50 -3.72
CA ARG A 101 1.23 -0.45 -4.63
C ARG A 101 1.48 0.95 -4.08
N ILE A 102 1.35 1.17 -2.77
CA ILE A 102 1.67 2.44 -2.13
C ILE A 102 3.18 2.72 -2.19
N ASP A 103 4.02 1.70 -1.98
CA ASP A 103 5.47 1.83 -2.10
C ASP A 103 5.89 2.27 -3.52
N LEU A 104 5.26 1.71 -4.55
CA LEU A 104 5.50 2.12 -5.94
C LEU A 104 5.03 3.55 -6.25
N VAL A 105 4.01 4.06 -5.56
CA VAL A 105 3.60 5.47 -5.66
C VAL A 105 4.65 6.39 -5.05
N GLU A 106 5.21 6.05 -3.87
CA GLU A 106 6.28 6.83 -3.24
C GLU A 106 7.52 6.88 -4.12
N GLU A 107 7.95 5.74 -4.64
CA GLU A 107 9.15 5.64 -5.47
C GLU A 107 9.08 6.56 -6.71
N VAL A 108 7.97 6.53 -7.45
CA VAL A 108 7.85 7.38 -8.66
C VAL A 108 7.63 8.85 -8.31
N ALA A 109 6.95 9.15 -7.20
CA ALA A 109 6.74 10.53 -6.76
C ALA A 109 8.06 11.21 -6.37
N ASP A 110 8.91 10.51 -5.65
CA ASP A 110 10.24 11.01 -5.26
C ASP A 110 11.08 11.30 -6.51
N ALA A 111 11.12 10.37 -7.46
CA ALA A 111 11.83 10.55 -8.72
C ALA A 111 11.30 11.75 -9.53
N LEU A 112 9.97 11.93 -9.61
CA LEU A 112 9.34 13.05 -10.30
C LEU A 112 9.66 14.39 -9.64
N PHE A 113 9.57 14.48 -8.33
CA PHE A 113 9.79 15.74 -7.62
C PHE A 113 11.26 16.17 -7.62
N ASP A 114 12.17 15.21 -7.54
CA ASP A 114 13.61 15.48 -7.64
C ASP A 114 13.97 16.01 -9.04
N GLU A 115 13.48 15.38 -10.10
CA GLU A 115 13.68 15.84 -11.46
C GLU A 115 13.09 17.24 -11.67
N TRP A 116 11.84 17.45 -11.27
CA TRP A 116 11.18 18.74 -11.42
C TRP A 116 11.94 19.86 -10.68
N GLN A 117 12.50 19.56 -9.51
CA GLN A 117 13.35 20.53 -8.79
C GLN A 117 14.62 20.86 -9.56
N GLN A 118 15.28 19.85 -10.16
CA GLN A 118 16.47 20.05 -11.00
C GLN A 118 16.17 20.88 -12.23
N GLU A 119 15.06 20.61 -12.92
CA GLU A 119 14.60 21.39 -14.08
C GLU A 119 14.29 22.84 -13.73
N ILE A 120 13.69 23.10 -12.57
CA ILE A 120 13.44 24.46 -12.06
C ILE A 120 14.74 25.26 -11.99
N ASP A 121 15.86 24.65 -11.69
CA ASP A 121 17.15 25.34 -11.60
C ASP A 121 17.73 25.68 -12.94
N LEU A 122 17.30 25.05 -14.04
CA LEU A 122 17.72 25.35 -15.41
C LEU A 122 17.00 26.56 -16.05
N TYR A 123 15.88 27.04 -15.46
CA TYR A 123 15.15 28.17 -16.02
C TYR A 123 15.98 29.47 -15.98
N ALA A 124 16.22 30.06 -17.14
CA ALA A 124 16.79 31.41 -17.26
C ALA A 124 15.79 32.52 -16.89
N SER A 125 14.47 32.26 -17.09
CA SER A 125 13.41 33.21 -16.77
C SER A 125 13.02 33.13 -15.29
N ALA A 126 13.29 34.18 -14.52
CA ALA A 126 12.87 34.28 -13.13
C ALA A 126 11.34 34.15 -12.90
N LYS A 127 10.54 34.59 -13.90
CA LYS A 127 9.07 34.43 -13.87
C LYS A 127 8.69 32.95 -13.99
N LEU A 128 9.23 32.21 -14.94
CA LEU A 128 8.94 30.79 -15.16
C LEU A 128 9.46 29.96 -13.99
N LYS A 129 10.68 30.23 -13.51
CA LYS A 129 11.24 29.58 -12.31
C LYS A 129 10.30 29.69 -11.12
N ARG A 130 9.77 30.92 -10.86
CA ARG A 130 8.83 31.13 -9.76
C ARG A 130 7.50 30.39 -9.95
N LEU A 131 6.94 30.41 -11.15
CA LEU A 131 5.67 29.72 -11.45
C LEU A 131 5.81 28.21 -11.28
N SER A 132 6.85 27.62 -11.84
CA SER A 132 7.12 26.18 -11.72
C SER A 132 7.38 25.77 -10.25
N SER A 133 8.17 26.55 -9.49
CA SER A 133 8.38 26.30 -8.06
C SER A 133 7.08 26.37 -7.24
N GLN A 134 6.15 27.27 -7.59
CA GLN A 134 4.86 27.33 -6.93
C GLN A 134 3.99 26.12 -7.27
N GLN A 135 4.02 25.67 -8.51
CA GLN A 135 3.30 24.48 -8.95
C GLN A 135 3.83 23.23 -8.26
N LEU A 136 5.16 23.01 -8.28
CA LEU A 136 5.78 21.90 -7.56
C LEU A 136 5.35 21.85 -6.09
N LYS A 137 5.45 22.97 -5.36
CA LYS A 137 5.03 23.04 -3.96
C LYS A 137 3.55 22.74 -3.73
N ARG A 138 2.68 23.10 -4.68
CA ARG A 138 1.24 22.76 -4.58
C ARG A 138 1.04 21.26 -4.77
N THR A 139 1.65 20.68 -5.81
CA THR A 139 1.56 19.25 -6.10
C THR A 139 2.12 18.40 -4.97
N GLN A 140 3.29 18.76 -4.42
CA GLN A 140 3.88 18.07 -3.27
C GLN A 140 2.99 18.07 -2.03
N ARG A 141 2.30 19.19 -1.73
CA ARG A 141 1.37 19.25 -0.59
C ARG A 141 0.19 18.30 -0.77
N ARG A 142 -0.42 18.30 -1.96
CA ARG A 142 -1.55 17.41 -2.28
C ARG A 142 -1.13 15.94 -2.27
N TYR A 143 0.03 15.66 -2.84
CA TYR A 143 0.63 14.32 -2.77
C TYR A 143 0.84 13.86 -1.33
N THR A 144 1.39 14.72 -0.47
CA THR A 144 1.61 14.40 0.95
C THR A 144 0.28 14.08 1.66
N ASP A 145 -0.79 14.79 1.35
CA ASP A 145 -2.12 14.55 1.93
C ASP A 145 -2.75 13.26 1.40
N LEU A 146 -2.53 12.90 0.13
CA LEU A 146 -2.92 11.64 -0.46
C LEU A 146 -2.15 10.48 0.19
N LEU A 147 -0.81 10.53 0.16
CA LEU A 147 0.03 9.47 0.70
C LEU A 147 -0.28 9.19 2.17
N ARG A 148 -0.48 10.25 2.97
CA ARG A 148 -0.87 10.09 4.37
C ARG A 148 -2.19 9.30 4.51
N ALA A 149 -3.19 9.58 3.66
CA ALA A 149 -4.44 8.84 3.71
C ALA A 149 -4.26 7.37 3.29
N MET A 150 -3.45 7.11 2.25
CA MET A 150 -3.11 5.74 1.83
C MET A 150 -2.42 4.97 2.95
N ARG A 151 -1.41 5.55 3.61
CA ARG A 151 -0.68 4.91 4.71
C ARG A 151 -1.54 4.72 5.97
N VAL A 152 -2.48 5.61 6.26
CA VAL A 152 -3.44 5.43 7.36
C VAL A 152 -4.34 4.22 7.09
N ALA A 153 -4.90 4.10 5.89
CA ALA A 153 -5.72 2.96 5.50
C ALA A 153 -4.92 1.64 5.55
N GLU A 154 -3.69 1.64 5.03
CA GLU A 154 -2.77 0.50 5.09
C GLU A 154 -2.50 0.06 6.54
N TYR A 155 -2.09 1.00 7.40
CA TYR A 155 -1.76 0.70 8.80
C TYR A 155 -2.95 0.09 9.57
N ARG A 156 -4.17 0.49 9.24
CA ARG A 156 -5.38 -0.05 9.87
C ARG A 156 -5.73 -1.47 9.44
N MET A 157 -5.22 -1.95 8.32
CA MET A 157 -5.45 -3.34 7.90
C MET A 157 -4.80 -4.33 8.86
N GLN A 158 -3.62 -4.03 9.40
CA GLN A 158 -2.88 -4.98 10.23
C GLN A 158 -3.58 -5.36 11.55
N PRO A 159 -4.13 -4.42 12.35
CA PRO A 159 -4.93 -4.77 13.52
C PRO A 159 -6.13 -5.67 13.19
N VAL A 160 -6.83 -5.39 12.10
CA VAL A 160 -7.97 -6.21 11.64
C VAL A 160 -7.52 -7.62 11.26
N LEU A 161 -6.41 -7.74 10.52
CA LEU A 161 -5.83 -9.04 10.16
C LEU A 161 -5.38 -9.84 11.39
N ASN A 162 -4.78 -9.17 12.38
CA ASN A 162 -4.38 -9.83 13.62
C ASN A 162 -5.60 -10.39 14.37
N THR A 163 -6.67 -9.61 14.46
CA THR A 163 -7.93 -10.07 15.09
C THR A 163 -8.52 -11.25 14.32
N PHE A 164 -8.55 -11.21 12.98
CA PHE A 164 -9.00 -12.35 12.18
C PHE A 164 -8.14 -13.59 12.39
N GLN A 165 -6.82 -13.43 12.43
CA GLN A 165 -5.89 -14.52 12.67
C GLN A 165 -6.14 -15.19 14.01
N ASP A 166 -6.32 -14.39 15.06
CA ASP A 166 -6.58 -14.91 16.42
C ASP A 166 -7.87 -15.74 16.46
N GLN A 167 -8.95 -15.28 15.80
CA GLN A 167 -10.20 -15.99 15.73
C GLN A 167 -10.09 -17.32 14.95
N VAL A 168 -9.39 -17.30 13.83
CA VAL A 168 -9.13 -18.49 13.00
C VAL A 168 -8.27 -19.51 13.77
N LEU A 169 -7.23 -19.05 14.46
CA LEU A 169 -6.37 -19.91 15.29
C LEU A 169 -7.12 -20.49 16.48
N PHE A 170 -7.96 -19.69 17.14
CA PHE A 170 -8.79 -20.15 18.25
C PHE A 170 -9.75 -21.26 17.78
N LEU A 171 -10.42 -21.07 16.65
CA LEU A 171 -11.32 -22.07 16.09
C LEU A 171 -10.57 -23.34 15.68
N LYS A 172 -9.36 -23.21 15.11
CA LYS A 172 -8.52 -24.35 14.72
C LYS A 172 -8.29 -25.36 15.86
N HIS A 173 -8.10 -24.86 17.07
CA HIS A 173 -7.79 -25.66 18.25
C HIS A 173 -9.01 -26.00 19.12
N ASN A 174 -10.13 -25.35 18.88
CA ASN A 174 -11.35 -25.46 19.68
C ASN A 174 -12.57 -25.75 18.79
N LEU A 175 -12.58 -26.89 18.10
CA LEU A 175 -13.68 -27.28 17.21
C LEU A 175 -14.90 -27.76 18.02
N ASN A 176 -15.53 -26.87 18.79
CA ASN A 176 -16.69 -27.14 19.61
C ASN A 176 -17.68 -25.96 19.63
N ALA A 177 -18.92 -26.20 20.08
CA ALA A 177 -19.94 -25.16 20.10
C ALA A 177 -19.61 -23.97 21.02
N GLN A 178 -18.78 -24.18 22.06
CA GLN A 178 -18.36 -23.11 22.95
C GLN A 178 -17.41 -22.15 22.26
N ALA A 179 -16.57 -22.62 21.31
CA ALA A 179 -15.73 -21.76 20.51
C ALA A 179 -16.57 -20.80 19.64
N ILE A 180 -17.61 -21.31 18.99
CA ILE A 180 -18.54 -20.46 18.22
C ILE A 180 -19.21 -19.41 19.09
N ALA A 181 -19.63 -19.76 20.31
CA ALA A 181 -20.22 -18.80 21.25
C ALA A 181 -19.21 -17.70 21.67
N SER A 182 -17.94 -18.05 21.89
CA SER A 182 -16.89 -17.08 22.18
C SER A 182 -16.64 -16.14 21.01
N LEU A 183 -16.58 -16.66 19.76
CA LEU A 183 -16.43 -15.86 18.55
C LEU A 183 -17.60 -14.89 18.35
N ARG A 184 -18.84 -15.28 18.68
CA ARG A 184 -20.01 -14.39 18.63
C ARG A 184 -19.85 -13.17 19.55
N ASN A 185 -19.26 -13.35 20.73
CA ASN A 185 -19.06 -12.24 21.68
C ASN A 185 -18.04 -11.21 21.17
N GLU A 186 -17.03 -11.65 20.40
CA GLU A 186 -16.00 -10.78 19.83
C GLU A 186 -16.42 -10.15 18.50
N PHE A 187 -17.49 -10.66 17.86
CA PHE A 187 -17.89 -10.25 16.51
C PHE A 187 -18.18 -8.75 16.39
N ALA A 188 -18.84 -8.15 17.38
CA ALA A 188 -19.14 -6.71 17.36
C ALA A 188 -17.88 -5.83 17.35
N SER A 189 -16.79 -6.28 17.98
CA SER A 189 -15.50 -5.57 17.93
C SER A 189 -14.90 -5.63 16.52
N ILE A 190 -14.90 -6.82 15.91
CA ILE A 190 -14.40 -7.03 14.53
C ILE A 190 -15.19 -6.18 13.53
N GLU A 191 -16.51 -6.16 13.64
CA GLU A 191 -17.39 -5.35 12.79
C GLU A 191 -17.06 -3.86 12.88
N ASN A 192 -16.84 -3.33 14.09
CA ASN A 192 -16.47 -1.94 14.31
C ASN A 192 -15.08 -1.61 13.73
N ASP A 193 -14.10 -2.50 13.88
CA ASP A 193 -12.75 -2.31 13.37
C ASP A 193 -12.73 -2.31 11.84
N ILE A 194 -13.47 -3.24 11.22
CA ILE A 194 -13.63 -3.28 9.75
C ILE A 194 -14.38 -2.04 9.25
N ALA A 195 -15.46 -1.62 9.91
CA ALA A 195 -16.17 -0.40 9.53
C ALA A 195 -15.28 0.85 9.60
N SER A 196 -14.37 0.92 10.58
CA SER A 196 -13.36 1.97 10.67
C SER A 196 -12.35 1.91 9.54
N LEU A 197 -11.82 0.72 9.25
CA LEU A 197 -10.90 0.48 8.13
C LEU A 197 -11.52 0.89 6.80
N ILE A 198 -12.76 0.51 6.54
CA ILE A 198 -13.49 0.85 5.31
C ILE A 198 -13.62 2.36 5.13
N ARG A 199 -13.96 3.10 6.21
CA ARG A 199 -14.02 4.58 6.14
C ARG A 199 -12.67 5.21 5.78
N ASP A 200 -11.58 4.70 6.33
CA ASP A 200 -10.24 5.21 6.01
C ASP A 200 -9.83 4.86 4.57
N MET A 201 -10.19 3.67 4.09
CA MET A 201 -9.99 3.30 2.68
C MET A 201 -10.80 4.19 1.74
N GLU A 202 -12.06 4.47 2.03
CA GLU A 202 -12.91 5.36 1.23
C GLU A 202 -12.36 6.79 1.20
N ALA A 203 -11.87 7.30 2.32
CA ALA A 203 -11.23 8.61 2.36
C ALA A 203 -9.93 8.65 1.54
N SER A 204 -9.16 7.58 1.54
CA SER A 204 -7.95 7.43 0.72
C SER A 204 -8.28 7.38 -0.77
N ILE A 205 -9.24 6.55 -1.16
CA ILE A 205 -9.72 6.40 -2.53
C ILE A 205 -10.20 7.74 -3.09
N ALA A 206 -11.03 8.48 -2.33
CA ALA A 206 -11.51 9.80 -2.76
C ALA A 206 -10.37 10.81 -2.97
N LYS A 207 -9.31 10.76 -2.16
CA LYS A 207 -8.12 11.60 -2.36
C LYS A 207 -7.32 11.20 -3.59
N ALA A 208 -7.25 9.90 -3.89
CA ALA A 208 -6.59 9.41 -5.11
C ALA A 208 -7.33 9.91 -6.36
N ASP A 209 -8.65 9.78 -6.40
CA ASP A 209 -9.48 10.28 -7.51
C ASP A 209 -9.32 11.79 -7.71
N ALA A 210 -9.32 12.56 -6.63
CA ALA A 210 -9.11 14.00 -6.70
C ALA A 210 -7.72 14.35 -7.24
N PHE A 211 -6.68 13.67 -6.78
CA PHE A 211 -5.30 13.93 -7.22
C PHE A 211 -5.10 13.56 -8.70
N ILE A 212 -5.62 12.43 -9.16
CA ILE A 212 -5.58 12.00 -10.58
C ILE A 212 -6.28 13.03 -11.47
N SER A 213 -7.49 13.48 -11.08
CA SER A 213 -8.25 14.49 -11.82
C SER A 213 -7.49 15.80 -11.97
N GLU A 214 -6.81 16.24 -10.92
CA GLU A 214 -6.00 17.46 -10.94
C GLU A 214 -4.75 17.34 -11.79
N LEU A 215 -4.05 16.20 -11.75
CA LEU A 215 -2.91 15.94 -12.65
C LEU A 215 -3.32 16.00 -14.12
N ALA A 216 -4.51 15.48 -14.46
CA ALA A 216 -5.05 15.51 -15.81
C ALA A 216 -5.36 16.97 -16.26
N THR A 217 -5.91 17.81 -15.37
CA THR A 217 -6.23 19.21 -15.70
C THR A 217 -4.98 20.08 -15.86
N ASP A 218 -3.94 19.85 -15.06
CA ASP A 218 -2.66 20.55 -15.16
C ASP A 218 -1.91 20.23 -16.46
N ASN A 219 -2.23 19.13 -17.17
CA ASN A 219 -1.65 18.75 -18.47
C ASN A 219 -2.35 19.43 -19.66
N THR A 220 -3.55 19.98 -19.47
CA THR A 220 -4.36 20.58 -20.56
C THR A 220 -4.35 22.11 -20.56
N ALA A 221 -3.69 22.75 -19.60
CA ALA A 221 -3.59 24.21 -19.44
C ALA A 221 -2.19 24.74 -19.82
#